data_3fb57df92c789056a5707cc544c20147
#
_entry.id   3fb57df92c789056a5707cc544c20147
#
_cell.length_a   1.000
_cell.length_b   1.000
_cell.length_c   1.000
_cell.angle_alpha   90.00
_cell.angle_beta   90.00
_cell.angle_gamma   90.00
#
_symmetry.space_group_name_H-M   'P 1'
#
loop_
_entity.id
_entity.type
_entity.pdbx_description
1 polymer ?
#
loop_
_entity_poly.entity_id
_entity_poly.type
_entity_poly.pdbx_seq_one_letter_code
_entity_poly.pdbx_strand_id
1 'polypeptide(L)'
;MMNTASVKDGWVDSDGLRLHYVSWGRDDAPAVVMLHGLRSYAHTWEPVADALVDRYRVVALDQRGRGLSDWDPQRDYYAAAYVRDLDALVRALDLRRFVLVGHSMGGANAFVYAAAQPERLTGLGIEDMGPGASAGSQGSERIKRELKETPGAFASWDDARAFWRRQRPNITESALDSRIAHSLKEAGSGRIVWRHDADGIAAARLDATPAQLVHLWPLILNLHVPTLLLRGGESDFLSADVAAEMTAANAGIERIDIHGATHYVHDDQPAAFNRALRTWLDRLDDPTWRVGG
;
A
#
# COMPACT_ATOMS: atom_id res chain seq x y z
N MET A 1 26.92 -15.20 -0.67
CA MET A 1 26.35 -15.20 0.68
C MET A 1 25.13 -14.29 0.60
N MET A 2 23.91 -14.83 0.71
CA MET A 2 22.73 -14.00 0.81
C MET A 2 22.83 -13.24 2.13
N ASN A 3 22.91 -11.93 2.03
CA ASN A 3 22.89 -11.04 3.19
C ASN A 3 21.46 -11.12 3.74
N THR A 4 21.22 -11.94 4.76
CA THR A 4 19.93 -11.96 5.45
C THR A 4 19.79 -10.63 6.15
N ALA A 5 19.17 -9.68 5.44
CA ALA A 5 18.82 -8.40 6.04
C ALA A 5 17.99 -8.68 7.28
N SER A 6 18.36 -8.08 8.40
CA SER A 6 17.62 -8.27 9.66
C SER A 6 16.21 -7.73 9.49
N VAL A 7 15.22 -8.60 9.56
CA VAL A 7 13.81 -8.23 9.68
C VAL A 7 13.54 -7.87 11.13
N LYS A 8 12.91 -6.71 11.36
CA LYS A 8 12.57 -6.23 12.70
C LYS A 8 11.10 -5.86 12.75
N ASP A 9 10.38 -6.45 13.69
CA ASP A 9 9.06 -5.97 14.07
C ASP A 9 9.18 -4.80 15.03
N GLY A 10 8.32 -3.80 14.89
CA GLY A 10 8.27 -2.66 15.78
C GLY A 10 6.85 -2.15 15.98
N TRP A 11 6.68 -1.27 16.96
CA TRP A 11 5.39 -0.74 17.36
C TRP A 11 5.48 0.77 17.58
N VAL A 12 4.43 1.47 17.18
CA VAL A 12 4.28 2.91 17.46
C VAL A 12 2.88 3.17 18.01
N ASP A 13 2.75 4.19 18.85
CA ASP A 13 1.46 4.63 19.34
C ASP A 13 0.92 5.78 18.49
N SER A 14 -0.34 5.69 18.07
CA SER A 14 -1.06 6.72 17.34
C SER A 14 -2.51 6.78 17.83
N ASP A 15 -2.94 7.92 18.35
CA ASP A 15 -4.31 8.15 18.83
C ASP A 15 -4.80 7.06 19.82
N GLY A 16 -3.89 6.50 20.65
CA GLY A 16 -4.21 5.44 21.61
C GLY A 16 -4.25 4.03 21.00
N LEU A 17 -3.92 3.87 19.74
CA LEU A 17 -3.76 2.58 19.06
C LEU A 17 -2.29 2.20 19.01
N ARG A 18 -1.98 0.92 19.22
CA ARG A 18 -0.66 0.36 18.95
C ARG A 18 -0.61 -0.11 17.50
N LEU A 19 0.24 0.50 16.71
CA LEU A 19 0.42 0.17 15.30
C LEU A 19 1.70 -0.60 15.10
N HIS A 20 1.60 -1.72 14.42
CA HIS A 20 2.71 -2.58 14.07
C HIS A 20 3.35 -2.13 12.76
N TYR A 21 4.66 -2.21 12.69
CA TYR A 21 5.41 -2.07 11.43
C TYR A 21 6.51 -3.11 11.32
N VAL A 22 6.91 -3.40 10.10
CA VAL A 22 8.06 -4.25 9.80
C VAL A 22 9.14 -3.40 9.14
N SER A 23 10.39 -3.58 9.54
CA SER A 23 11.55 -2.89 8.97
C SER A 23 12.58 -3.89 8.48
N TRP A 24 13.06 -3.69 7.26
CA TRP A 24 14.13 -4.46 6.62
C TRP A 24 15.30 -3.54 6.29
N GLY A 25 16.51 -4.09 6.33
CA GLY A 25 17.73 -3.36 5.99
C GLY A 25 18.34 -2.63 7.18
N ARG A 26 19.31 -1.76 6.88
CA ARG A 26 20.09 -1.03 7.89
C ARG A 26 19.32 0.21 8.36
N ASP A 27 19.38 0.51 9.64
CA ASP A 27 18.65 1.64 10.23
C ASP A 27 19.15 3.01 9.74
N ASP A 28 20.42 3.09 9.32
CA ASP A 28 21.08 4.31 8.81
C ASP A 28 20.98 4.49 7.29
N ALA A 29 20.37 3.56 6.58
CA ALA A 29 20.15 3.67 5.13
C ALA A 29 18.98 4.62 4.80
N PRO A 30 18.97 5.20 3.58
CA PRO A 30 17.81 5.99 3.11
C PRO A 30 16.52 5.20 3.24
N ALA A 31 15.47 5.84 3.78
CA ALA A 31 14.23 5.14 4.10
C ALA A 31 13.22 5.14 2.93
N VAL A 32 12.59 3.98 2.72
CA VAL A 32 11.40 3.81 1.88
C VAL A 32 10.27 3.31 2.78
N VAL A 33 9.25 4.14 2.98
CA VAL A 33 8.06 3.80 3.77
C VAL A 33 6.97 3.27 2.85
N MET A 34 6.35 2.14 3.21
CA MET A 34 5.39 1.45 2.36
C MET A 34 4.03 1.28 3.03
N LEU A 35 2.96 1.65 2.30
CA LEU A 35 1.56 1.57 2.72
C LEU A 35 0.81 0.58 1.84
N HIS A 36 0.26 -0.45 2.45
CA HIS A 36 -0.47 -1.51 1.76
C HIS A 36 -1.93 -1.12 1.39
N GLY A 37 -2.58 -1.93 0.55
CA GLY A 37 -3.96 -1.74 0.12
C GLY A 37 -5.00 -2.14 1.18
N LEU A 38 -6.29 -2.06 0.80
CA LEU A 38 -7.46 -2.12 1.70
C LEU A 38 -7.50 -3.34 2.62
N ARG A 39 -7.26 -4.55 2.11
CA ARG A 39 -7.30 -5.83 2.84
C ARG A 39 -5.95 -6.52 2.83
N SER A 40 -4.88 -5.74 3.01
CA SER A 40 -3.51 -6.23 2.99
C SER A 40 -2.83 -6.00 4.35
N TYR A 41 -1.54 -6.08 4.42
CA TYR A 41 -0.71 -6.12 5.62
C TYR A 41 0.73 -5.70 5.26
N ALA A 42 1.58 -5.41 6.26
CA ALA A 42 2.94 -4.93 6.05
C ALA A 42 3.84 -5.92 5.28
N HIS A 43 3.77 -7.22 5.61
CA HIS A 43 4.57 -8.27 4.96
C HIS A 43 4.26 -8.50 3.47
N THR A 44 3.21 -7.87 2.89
CA THR A 44 3.01 -7.89 1.43
C THR A 44 4.19 -7.28 0.68
N TRP A 45 4.95 -6.41 1.36
CA TRP A 45 6.11 -5.71 0.82
C TRP A 45 7.44 -6.44 0.96
N GLU A 46 7.46 -7.63 1.60
CA GLU A 46 8.70 -8.40 1.80
C GLU A 46 9.47 -8.68 0.50
N PRO A 47 8.83 -9.12 -0.62
CA PRO A 47 9.56 -9.33 -1.88
C PRO A 47 10.14 -8.04 -2.48
N VAL A 48 9.52 -6.88 -2.18
CA VAL A 48 10.04 -5.56 -2.57
C VAL A 48 11.20 -5.17 -1.67
N ALA A 49 11.06 -5.39 -0.37
CA ALA A 49 12.11 -5.14 0.61
C ALA A 49 13.38 -5.93 0.26
N ASP A 50 13.26 -7.22 -0.01
CA ASP A 50 14.39 -8.08 -0.41
C ASP A 50 15.16 -7.53 -1.63
N ALA A 51 14.46 -6.89 -2.54
CA ALA A 51 15.08 -6.27 -3.72
C ALA A 51 15.74 -4.91 -3.42
N LEU A 52 15.52 -4.30 -2.25
CA LEU A 52 15.96 -2.94 -1.92
C LEU A 52 16.95 -2.86 -0.76
N VAL A 53 17.03 -3.87 0.13
CA VAL A 53 17.75 -3.80 1.41
C VAL A 53 19.27 -3.68 1.30
N ASP A 54 19.84 -3.87 0.11
CA ASP A 54 21.27 -3.61 -0.14
C ASP A 54 21.60 -2.10 -0.07
N ARG A 55 20.63 -1.20 -0.34
CA ARG A 55 20.79 0.25 -0.34
C ARG A 55 19.82 1.01 0.54
N TYR A 56 18.63 0.48 0.78
CA TYR A 56 17.54 1.18 1.45
C TYR A 56 17.12 0.48 2.74
N ARG A 57 16.63 1.27 3.69
CA ARG A 57 15.81 0.78 4.78
C ARG A 57 14.36 0.79 4.33
N VAL A 58 13.72 -0.38 4.22
CA VAL A 58 12.29 -0.48 3.92
C VAL A 58 11.52 -0.57 5.21
N VAL A 59 10.47 0.25 5.37
CA VAL A 59 9.58 0.25 6.54
C VAL A 59 8.15 0.12 6.04
N ALA A 60 7.46 -0.96 6.39
CA ALA A 60 6.08 -1.18 6.02
C ALA A 60 5.17 -1.13 7.26
N LEU A 61 4.13 -0.29 7.21
CA LEU A 61 3.16 -0.13 8.28
C LEU A 61 1.99 -1.10 8.08
N ASP A 62 1.65 -1.88 9.10
CA ASP A 62 0.29 -2.42 9.22
C ASP A 62 -0.64 -1.27 9.56
N GLN A 63 -1.38 -0.76 8.57
CA GLN A 63 -2.29 0.37 8.78
C GLN A 63 -3.39 -0.03 9.79
N ARG A 64 -3.88 0.93 10.62
CA ARG A 64 -4.89 0.66 11.66
C ARG A 64 -5.98 -0.32 11.19
N GLY A 65 -6.34 -1.26 12.05
CA GLY A 65 -7.34 -2.28 11.75
C GLY A 65 -6.86 -3.43 10.86
N ARG A 66 -5.55 -3.55 10.55
CA ARG A 66 -4.98 -4.62 9.69
C ARG A 66 -3.74 -5.23 10.34
N GLY A 67 -3.38 -6.42 9.83
CA GLY A 67 -2.18 -7.12 10.27
C GLY A 67 -2.15 -7.35 11.77
N LEU A 68 -1.10 -6.85 12.42
CA LEU A 68 -0.94 -6.90 13.87
C LEU A 68 -1.31 -5.58 14.57
N SER A 69 -1.64 -4.52 13.81
CA SER A 69 -2.09 -3.24 14.38
C SER A 69 -3.46 -3.35 15.04
N ASP A 70 -3.68 -2.54 16.07
CA ASP A 70 -4.96 -2.47 16.77
C ASP A 70 -6.11 -2.07 15.84
N TRP A 71 -7.28 -2.58 16.13
CA TRP A 71 -8.53 -2.15 15.53
C TRP A 71 -9.02 -0.88 16.23
N ASP A 72 -9.48 0.08 15.42
CA ASP A 72 -10.02 1.31 15.97
C ASP A 72 -11.44 1.08 16.55
N PRO A 73 -11.67 1.26 17.85
CA PRO A 73 -12.99 1.11 18.44
C PRO A 73 -14.04 2.06 17.84
N GLN A 74 -13.61 3.20 17.28
CA GLN A 74 -14.47 4.18 16.61
C GLN A 74 -14.61 3.92 15.11
N ARG A 75 -13.89 2.92 14.58
CA ARG A 75 -13.87 2.55 13.17
C ARG A 75 -13.50 3.72 12.24
N ASP A 76 -12.63 4.62 12.71
CA ASP A 76 -12.10 5.72 11.88
C ASP A 76 -11.08 5.20 10.87
N TYR A 77 -11.59 4.56 9.82
CA TYR A 77 -10.82 3.99 8.71
C TYR A 77 -10.83 4.91 7.49
N TYR A 78 -10.60 6.21 7.70
CA TYR A 78 -10.57 7.24 6.67
C TYR A 78 -9.17 7.87 6.53
N ALA A 79 -8.92 8.55 5.42
CA ALA A 79 -7.59 9.05 5.06
C ALA A 79 -6.93 9.92 6.14
N ALA A 80 -7.70 10.77 6.81
CA ALA A 80 -7.16 11.64 7.87
C ALA A 80 -6.55 10.84 9.03
N ALA A 81 -7.18 9.72 9.43
CA ALA A 81 -6.67 8.85 10.47
C ALA A 81 -5.40 8.11 10.03
N TYR A 82 -5.39 7.55 8.80
CA TYR A 82 -4.21 6.89 8.25
C TYR A 82 -3.01 7.83 8.09
N VAL A 83 -3.25 9.09 7.74
CA VAL A 83 -2.19 10.10 7.64
C VAL A 83 -1.61 10.44 9.02
N ARG A 84 -2.44 10.53 10.07
CA ARG A 84 -1.95 10.68 11.46
C ARG A 84 -1.11 9.50 11.90
N ASP A 85 -1.51 8.28 11.54
CA ASP A 85 -0.74 7.06 11.84
C ASP A 85 0.63 7.06 11.17
N LEU A 86 0.66 7.42 9.88
CA LEU A 86 1.91 7.54 9.16
C LEU A 86 2.80 8.61 9.78
N ASP A 87 2.25 9.76 10.17
CA ASP A 87 3.03 10.81 10.81
C ASP A 87 3.56 10.38 12.20
N ALA A 88 2.80 9.60 12.96
CA ALA A 88 3.27 8.99 14.20
C ALA A 88 4.45 8.03 13.97
N LEU A 89 4.37 7.16 12.95
CA LEU A 89 5.45 6.26 12.55
C LEU A 89 6.71 7.05 12.15
N VAL A 90 6.55 8.04 11.28
CA VAL A 90 7.65 8.87 10.77
C VAL A 90 8.36 9.60 11.89
N ARG A 91 7.62 10.14 12.86
CA ARG A 91 8.20 10.79 14.05
C ARG A 91 8.89 9.80 14.98
N ALA A 92 8.27 8.66 15.27
CA ALA A 92 8.83 7.66 16.16
C ALA A 92 10.16 7.07 15.65
N LEU A 93 10.32 6.99 14.32
CA LEU A 93 11.53 6.50 13.67
C LEU A 93 12.52 7.61 13.27
N ASP A 94 12.27 8.87 13.64
CA ASP A 94 13.05 10.08 13.24
C ASP A 94 13.34 10.14 11.73
N LEU A 95 12.36 9.78 10.89
CA LEU A 95 12.50 9.83 9.44
C LEU A 95 12.31 11.28 8.95
N ARG A 96 13.41 11.99 8.77
CA ARG A 96 13.38 13.39 8.36
C ARG A 96 13.03 13.54 6.88
N ARG A 97 13.60 12.68 6.05
CA ARG A 97 13.35 12.60 4.61
C ARG A 97 13.29 11.13 4.18
N PHE A 98 12.30 10.79 3.38
CA PHE A 98 12.08 9.41 2.92
C PHE A 98 11.30 9.37 1.61
N VAL A 99 11.33 8.23 0.93
CA VAL A 99 10.41 7.92 -0.16
C VAL A 99 9.17 7.24 0.43
N LEU A 100 7.99 7.68 0.01
CA LEU A 100 6.73 7.07 0.39
C LEU A 100 6.17 6.29 -0.79
N VAL A 101 5.83 5.01 -0.58
CA VAL A 101 5.21 4.14 -1.59
C VAL A 101 3.87 3.65 -1.08
N GLY A 102 2.82 3.74 -1.89
CA GLY A 102 1.48 3.30 -1.50
C GLY A 102 0.75 2.56 -2.59
N HIS A 103 0.16 1.40 -2.23
CA HIS A 103 -0.72 0.62 -3.09
C HIS A 103 -2.18 0.94 -2.81
N SER A 104 -2.98 1.23 -3.85
CA SER A 104 -4.44 1.34 -3.74
C SER A 104 -4.87 2.34 -2.65
N MET A 105 -5.56 1.90 -1.58
CA MET A 105 -5.89 2.72 -0.41
C MET A 105 -4.62 3.40 0.18
N GLY A 106 -3.51 2.66 0.30
CA GLY A 106 -2.23 3.22 0.73
C GLY A 106 -1.71 4.31 -0.22
N GLY A 107 -1.98 4.18 -1.52
CA GLY A 107 -1.67 5.20 -2.53
C GLY A 107 -2.50 6.47 -2.36
N ALA A 108 -3.80 6.34 -2.08
CA ALA A 108 -4.67 7.48 -1.76
C ALA A 108 -4.17 8.20 -0.48
N ASN A 109 -3.83 7.46 0.57
CA ASN A 109 -3.28 8.01 1.81
C ASN A 109 -1.91 8.69 1.57
N ALA A 110 -1.09 8.12 0.68
CA ALA A 110 0.20 8.68 0.30
C ALA A 110 0.05 10.03 -0.43
N PHE A 111 -0.92 10.19 -1.33
CA PHE A 111 -1.24 11.48 -1.94
C PHE A 111 -1.66 12.52 -0.89
N VAL A 112 -2.51 12.14 0.07
CA VAL A 112 -2.94 13.06 1.15
C VAL A 112 -1.75 13.47 2.02
N TYR A 113 -0.88 12.52 2.38
CA TYR A 113 0.33 12.83 3.13
C TYR A 113 1.29 13.73 2.36
N ALA A 114 1.52 13.47 1.07
CA ALA A 114 2.39 14.28 0.22
C ALA A 114 1.91 15.74 0.09
N ALA A 115 0.60 15.96 0.09
CA ALA A 115 0.03 17.30 0.07
C ALA A 115 0.19 18.01 1.43
N ALA A 116 0.18 17.27 2.55
CA ALA A 116 0.27 17.84 3.90
C ALA A 116 1.73 18.06 4.36
N GLN A 117 2.68 17.22 3.90
CA GLN A 117 4.08 17.17 4.38
C GLN A 117 5.07 16.99 3.20
N PRO A 118 5.00 17.83 2.14
CA PRO A 118 5.81 17.63 0.94
C PRO A 118 7.31 17.71 1.22
N GLU A 119 7.75 18.51 2.21
CA GLU A 119 9.16 18.71 2.55
C GLU A 119 9.84 17.47 3.15
N ARG A 120 9.05 16.53 3.68
CA ARG A 120 9.56 15.26 4.20
C ARG A 120 9.83 14.23 3.11
N LEU A 121 9.25 14.40 1.93
CA LEU A 121 9.34 13.42 0.86
C LEU A 121 10.46 13.73 -0.12
N THR A 122 11.30 12.73 -0.40
CA THR A 122 12.26 12.75 -1.50
C THR A 122 11.65 12.18 -2.78
N GLY A 123 10.59 11.39 -2.67
CA GLY A 123 9.86 10.81 -3.77
C GLY A 123 8.55 10.17 -3.32
N LEU A 124 7.61 10.00 -4.25
CA LEU A 124 6.31 9.39 -4.05
C LEU A 124 6.07 8.28 -5.07
N GLY A 125 5.95 7.03 -4.61
CA GLY A 125 5.56 5.89 -5.44
C GLY A 125 4.08 5.58 -5.27
N ILE A 126 3.32 5.54 -6.35
CA ILE A 126 1.90 5.20 -6.34
C ILE A 126 1.68 3.94 -7.15
N GLU A 127 1.20 2.89 -6.52
CA GLU A 127 0.79 1.68 -7.19
C GLU A 127 -0.72 1.66 -7.40
N ASP A 128 -1.08 1.74 -8.67
CA ASP A 128 -2.42 1.54 -9.24
C ASP A 128 -3.54 2.31 -8.51
N MET A 129 -3.32 3.61 -8.28
CA MET A 129 -4.29 4.52 -7.68
C MET A 129 -4.32 5.86 -8.40
N GLY A 130 -5.53 6.37 -8.62
CA GLY A 130 -5.76 7.67 -9.24
C GLY A 130 -7.18 8.18 -9.04
N PRO A 131 -7.50 9.36 -9.58
CA PRO A 131 -8.83 9.95 -9.50
C PRO A 131 -9.91 9.03 -10.09
N GLY A 132 -11.05 8.91 -9.41
CA GLY A 132 -12.15 8.05 -9.85
C GLY A 132 -11.92 6.54 -9.65
N ALA A 133 -10.69 6.10 -9.40
CA ALA A 133 -10.39 4.67 -9.23
C ALA A 133 -11.22 4.03 -8.11
N SER A 134 -11.39 4.74 -7.01
CA SER A 134 -12.16 4.24 -5.85
C SER A 134 -13.68 4.43 -5.96
N ALA A 135 -14.19 5.07 -7.01
CA ALA A 135 -15.63 5.28 -7.22
C ALA A 135 -15.93 5.31 -8.73
N GLY A 136 -16.72 4.34 -9.21
CA GLY A 136 -17.16 4.26 -10.60
C GLY A 136 -16.29 3.42 -11.53
N SER A 137 -15.10 2.93 -11.12
CA SER A 137 -14.35 1.96 -11.89
C SER A 137 -14.92 0.54 -11.75
N GLN A 138 -14.65 -0.34 -12.72
CA GLN A 138 -15.02 -1.76 -12.62
C GLN A 138 -14.38 -2.42 -11.39
N GLY A 139 -13.12 -2.09 -11.11
CA GLY A 139 -12.41 -2.58 -9.95
C GLY A 139 -13.02 -2.10 -8.63
N SER A 140 -13.53 -0.86 -8.56
CA SER A 140 -14.21 -0.38 -7.35
C SER A 140 -15.51 -1.16 -7.08
N GLU A 141 -16.27 -1.46 -8.12
CA GLU A 141 -17.50 -2.28 -7.98
C GLU A 141 -17.17 -3.74 -7.65
N ARG A 142 -16.10 -4.29 -8.22
CA ARG A 142 -15.57 -5.60 -7.81
C ARG A 142 -15.21 -5.62 -6.33
N ILE A 143 -14.45 -4.64 -5.85
CA ILE A 143 -14.03 -4.55 -4.43
C ILE A 143 -15.27 -4.43 -3.51
N LYS A 144 -16.26 -3.62 -3.86
CA LYS A 144 -17.51 -3.51 -3.09
C LYS A 144 -18.26 -4.85 -3.00
N ARG A 145 -18.34 -5.59 -4.11
CA ARG A 145 -18.92 -6.94 -4.12
C ARG A 145 -18.12 -7.89 -3.25
N GLU A 146 -16.80 -7.93 -3.42
CA GLU A 146 -15.91 -8.76 -2.61
C GLU A 146 -16.05 -8.48 -1.11
N LEU A 147 -16.18 -7.21 -0.70
CA LEU A 147 -16.39 -6.87 0.72
C LEU A 147 -17.69 -7.46 1.27
N LYS A 148 -18.76 -7.49 0.46
CA LYS A 148 -20.07 -8.05 0.85
C LYS A 148 -20.07 -9.58 0.88
N GLU A 149 -19.30 -10.22 0.00
CA GLU A 149 -19.28 -11.67 -0.19
C GLU A 149 -18.16 -12.37 0.60
N THR A 150 -17.25 -11.62 1.21
CA THR A 150 -16.13 -12.18 1.97
C THR A 150 -16.64 -12.89 3.22
N PRO A 151 -16.35 -14.19 3.42
CA PRO A 151 -16.74 -14.91 4.61
C PRO A 151 -16.11 -14.30 5.86
N GLY A 152 -16.85 -14.20 6.97
CA GLY A 152 -16.32 -13.72 8.25
C GLY A 152 -15.29 -14.69 8.88
N ALA A 153 -15.35 -15.99 8.50
CA ALA A 153 -14.42 -17.02 8.94
C ALA A 153 -14.44 -18.22 8.00
N PHE A 154 -13.37 -19.02 8.02
CA PHE A 154 -13.22 -20.27 7.28
C PHE A 154 -13.21 -21.47 8.22
N ALA A 155 -13.64 -22.64 7.75
CA ALA A 155 -13.61 -23.87 8.52
C ALA A 155 -12.18 -24.47 8.60
N SER A 156 -11.34 -24.21 7.60
CA SER A 156 -9.98 -24.71 7.51
C SER A 156 -9.05 -23.73 6.79
N TRP A 157 -7.74 -23.96 6.91
CA TRP A 157 -6.72 -23.24 6.14
C TRP A 157 -6.85 -23.51 4.63
N ASP A 158 -7.27 -24.71 4.25
CA ASP A 158 -7.50 -25.07 2.84
C ASP A 158 -8.66 -24.29 2.24
N ASP A 159 -9.75 -24.08 2.99
CA ASP A 159 -10.87 -23.25 2.56
C ASP A 159 -10.45 -21.79 2.36
N ALA A 160 -9.63 -21.27 3.27
CA ALA A 160 -9.08 -19.91 3.16
C ALA A 160 -8.15 -19.77 1.93
N ARG A 161 -7.31 -20.76 1.69
CA ARG A 161 -6.42 -20.83 0.51
C ARG A 161 -7.23 -20.89 -0.79
N ALA A 162 -8.25 -21.75 -0.84
CA ALA A 162 -9.16 -21.86 -1.98
C ALA A 162 -9.93 -20.57 -2.24
N PHE A 163 -10.36 -19.86 -1.17
CA PHE A 163 -10.98 -18.53 -1.29
C PHE A 163 -10.04 -17.53 -1.98
N TRP A 164 -8.80 -17.40 -1.53
CA TRP A 164 -7.86 -16.44 -2.11
C TRP A 164 -7.49 -16.76 -3.56
N ARG A 165 -7.35 -18.04 -3.94
CA ARG A 165 -7.13 -18.44 -5.34
C ARG A 165 -8.30 -18.05 -6.24
N ARG A 166 -9.54 -18.15 -5.76
CA ARG A 166 -10.72 -17.70 -6.53
C ARG A 166 -10.77 -16.18 -6.67
N GLN A 167 -10.45 -15.45 -5.59
CA GLN A 167 -10.45 -13.98 -5.60
C GLN A 167 -9.30 -13.38 -6.42
N ARG A 168 -8.19 -14.08 -6.49
CA ARG A 168 -6.94 -13.64 -7.11
C ARG A 168 -6.36 -14.74 -8.01
N PRO A 169 -6.92 -14.96 -9.22
CA PRO A 169 -6.50 -16.08 -10.09
C PRO A 169 -5.03 -16.03 -10.51
N ASN A 170 -4.44 -14.82 -10.56
CA ASN A 170 -3.05 -14.60 -10.98
C ASN A 170 -2.07 -14.56 -9.80
N ILE A 171 -2.54 -14.78 -8.55
CA ILE A 171 -1.67 -14.71 -7.37
C ILE A 171 -0.59 -15.78 -7.44
N THR A 172 0.67 -15.40 -7.19
CA THR A 172 1.77 -16.34 -7.07
C THR A 172 1.62 -17.19 -5.79
N GLU A 173 2.21 -18.39 -5.75
CA GLU A 173 2.16 -19.24 -4.55
C GLU A 173 2.81 -18.52 -3.35
N SER A 174 3.93 -17.83 -3.56
CA SER A 174 4.61 -17.07 -2.51
C SER A 174 3.70 -15.96 -1.94
N ALA A 175 3.01 -15.18 -2.80
CA ALA A 175 2.08 -14.16 -2.35
C ALA A 175 0.84 -14.76 -1.65
N LEU A 176 0.37 -15.93 -2.09
CA LEU A 176 -0.70 -16.67 -1.43
C LEU A 176 -0.28 -17.14 -0.03
N ASP A 177 0.91 -17.72 0.11
CA ASP A 177 1.44 -18.16 1.39
C ASP A 177 1.60 -16.98 2.37
N SER A 178 2.13 -15.86 1.90
CA SER A 178 2.21 -14.63 2.67
C SER A 178 0.82 -14.15 3.13
N ARG A 179 -0.18 -14.16 2.24
CA ARG A 179 -1.56 -13.79 2.62
C ARG A 179 -2.14 -14.70 3.68
N ILE A 180 -1.98 -16.01 3.55
CA ILE A 180 -2.46 -16.96 4.56
C ILE A 180 -1.80 -16.69 5.91
N ALA A 181 -0.48 -16.48 5.94
CA ALA A 181 0.26 -16.26 7.18
C ALA A 181 -0.07 -14.94 7.88
N HIS A 182 -0.25 -13.86 7.10
CA HIS A 182 -0.30 -12.49 7.67
C HIS A 182 -1.69 -11.84 7.66
N SER A 183 -2.66 -12.31 6.85
CA SER A 183 -4.03 -11.76 6.88
C SER A 183 -5.01 -12.55 7.73
N LEU A 184 -4.64 -13.76 8.15
CA LEU A 184 -5.50 -14.69 8.87
C LEU A 184 -4.87 -15.17 10.17
N LYS A 185 -5.71 -15.66 11.09
CA LYS A 185 -5.29 -16.33 12.33
C LYS A 185 -6.31 -17.38 12.73
N GLU A 186 -5.87 -18.38 13.50
CA GLU A 186 -6.78 -19.30 14.15
C GLU A 186 -7.41 -18.64 15.40
N ALA A 187 -8.72 -18.73 15.51
CA ALA A 187 -9.46 -18.32 16.69
C ALA A 187 -9.55 -19.48 17.71
N GLY A 188 -9.86 -19.16 18.98
CA GLY A 188 -9.99 -20.18 20.03
C GLY A 188 -11.09 -21.23 19.77
N SER A 189 -11.97 -21.01 18.78
CA SER A 189 -12.96 -21.97 18.29
C SER A 189 -12.40 -22.98 17.24
N GLY A 190 -11.13 -22.90 16.88
CA GLY A 190 -10.52 -23.65 15.78
C GLY A 190 -10.87 -23.16 14.38
N ARG A 191 -11.66 -22.09 14.26
CA ARG A 191 -11.97 -21.45 12.98
C ARG A 191 -10.86 -20.50 12.56
N ILE A 192 -10.66 -20.34 11.27
CA ILE A 192 -9.71 -19.37 10.70
C ILE A 192 -10.46 -18.05 10.47
N VAL A 193 -9.97 -16.97 11.07
CA VAL A 193 -10.57 -15.64 11.03
C VAL A 193 -9.60 -14.60 10.50
N TRP A 194 -10.15 -13.47 10.04
CA TRP A 194 -9.35 -12.34 9.59
C TRP A 194 -8.58 -11.68 10.74
N ARG A 195 -7.36 -11.23 10.46
CA ARG A 195 -6.62 -10.32 11.35
C ARG A 195 -7.14 -8.89 11.24
N HIS A 196 -7.70 -8.50 10.10
CA HIS A 196 -8.27 -7.17 9.91
C HIS A 196 -9.72 -7.06 10.44
N ASP A 197 -10.12 -5.84 10.81
CA ASP A 197 -11.50 -5.51 11.18
C ASP A 197 -12.38 -5.52 9.93
N ALA A 198 -12.86 -6.71 9.55
CA ALA A 198 -13.61 -6.91 8.31
C ALA A 198 -14.89 -6.06 8.28
N ASP A 199 -15.62 -5.98 9.38
CA ASP A 199 -16.90 -5.25 9.47
C ASP A 199 -16.68 -3.73 9.46
N GLY A 200 -15.71 -3.23 10.24
CA GLY A 200 -15.40 -1.81 10.33
C GLY A 200 -14.87 -1.27 9.00
N ILE A 201 -13.98 -2.03 8.35
CA ILE A 201 -13.41 -1.67 7.05
C ILE A 201 -14.48 -1.70 5.94
N ALA A 202 -15.35 -2.72 5.96
CA ALA A 202 -16.45 -2.82 4.99
C ALA A 202 -17.41 -1.63 5.16
N ALA A 203 -17.81 -1.31 6.38
CA ALA A 203 -18.67 -0.16 6.67
C ALA A 203 -18.03 1.16 6.21
N ALA A 204 -16.78 1.43 6.57
CA ALA A 204 -16.07 2.63 6.15
C ALA A 204 -15.95 2.76 4.61
N ARG A 205 -15.93 1.64 3.88
CA ARG A 205 -15.83 1.64 2.43
C ARG A 205 -17.19 1.71 1.72
N LEU A 206 -18.20 1.03 2.25
CA LEU A 206 -19.53 0.92 1.64
C LEU A 206 -20.44 2.09 1.99
N ASP A 207 -20.31 2.63 3.21
CA ASP A 207 -21.19 3.65 3.78
C ASP A 207 -20.52 5.04 3.84
N ALA A 208 -19.35 5.21 3.20
CA ALA A 208 -18.64 6.49 3.19
C ALA A 208 -19.49 7.62 2.62
N THR A 209 -19.58 8.71 3.35
CA THR A 209 -20.18 9.95 2.85
C THR A 209 -19.23 10.66 1.88
N PRO A 210 -19.73 11.54 0.98
CA PRO A 210 -18.87 12.29 0.07
C PRO A 210 -17.73 13.05 0.78
N ALA A 211 -17.98 13.57 1.98
CA ALA A 211 -16.98 14.31 2.77
C ALA A 211 -15.83 13.43 3.29
N GLN A 212 -16.03 12.11 3.36
CA GLN A 212 -15.03 11.14 3.79
C GLN A 212 -14.19 10.58 2.64
N LEU A 213 -14.60 10.86 1.40
CA LEU A 213 -13.86 10.42 0.21
C LEU A 213 -12.75 11.40 -0.13
N VAL A 214 -11.60 10.87 -0.54
CA VAL A 214 -10.46 11.69 -0.98
C VAL A 214 -10.68 12.13 -2.42
N HIS A 215 -10.64 13.44 -2.66
CA HIS A 215 -10.62 14.01 -4.00
C HIS A 215 -9.17 14.16 -4.46
N LEU A 216 -8.71 13.25 -5.30
CA LEU A 216 -7.29 13.18 -5.69
C LEU A 216 -6.87 14.26 -6.70
N TRP A 217 -7.76 14.74 -7.58
CA TRP A 217 -7.40 15.74 -8.60
C TRP A 217 -6.74 16.99 -8.01
N PRO A 218 -7.29 17.67 -7.00
CA PRO A 218 -6.64 18.82 -6.40
C PRO A 218 -5.27 18.53 -5.82
N LEU A 219 -5.06 17.30 -5.27
CA LEU A 219 -3.77 16.89 -4.71
C LEU A 219 -2.75 16.67 -5.83
N ILE A 220 -3.13 16.01 -6.92
CA ILE A 220 -2.28 15.72 -8.08
C ILE A 220 -1.83 17.01 -8.78
N LEU A 221 -2.76 17.95 -9.00
CA LEU A 221 -2.46 19.22 -9.65
C LEU A 221 -1.44 20.07 -8.86
N ASN A 222 -1.42 19.95 -7.54
CA ASN A 222 -0.53 20.68 -6.65
C ASN A 222 0.62 19.84 -6.09
N LEU A 223 0.87 18.67 -6.66
CA LEU A 223 1.93 17.77 -6.20
C LEU A 223 3.28 18.23 -6.76
N HIS A 224 4.23 18.54 -5.86
CA HIS A 224 5.59 18.99 -6.20
C HIS A 224 6.67 17.95 -5.92
N VAL A 225 6.28 16.80 -5.38
CA VAL A 225 7.21 15.70 -5.07
C VAL A 225 7.39 14.85 -6.34
N PRO A 226 8.64 14.50 -6.74
CA PRO A 226 8.87 13.56 -7.82
C PRO A 226 8.05 12.28 -7.60
N THR A 227 7.24 11.90 -8.61
CA THR A 227 6.26 10.83 -8.42
C THR A 227 6.39 9.76 -9.49
N LEU A 228 6.42 8.49 -9.06
CA LEU A 228 6.31 7.32 -9.91
C LEU A 228 4.91 6.73 -9.79
N LEU A 229 4.19 6.63 -10.91
CA LEU A 229 2.93 5.92 -11.03
C LEU A 229 3.19 4.55 -11.67
N LEU A 230 3.07 3.48 -10.88
CA LEU A 230 3.14 2.08 -11.34
C LEU A 230 1.72 1.56 -11.55
N ARG A 231 1.31 1.39 -12.80
CA ARG A 231 -0.03 0.93 -13.17
C ARG A 231 0.01 -0.53 -13.62
N GLY A 232 -0.96 -1.33 -13.20
CA GLY A 232 -1.18 -2.65 -13.81
C GLY A 232 -1.67 -2.51 -15.25
N GLY A 233 -0.97 -3.13 -16.21
CA GLY A 233 -1.34 -3.07 -17.62
C GLY A 233 -2.77 -3.58 -17.86
N GLU A 234 -3.24 -4.52 -17.04
CA GLU A 234 -4.57 -5.14 -17.06
C GLU A 234 -5.46 -4.68 -15.89
N SER A 235 -5.14 -3.53 -15.29
CA SER A 235 -5.91 -3.03 -14.15
C SER A 235 -7.35 -2.66 -14.55
N ASP A 236 -8.30 -3.16 -13.77
CA ASP A 236 -9.71 -2.78 -13.78
C ASP A 236 -10.03 -1.60 -12.83
N PHE A 237 -9.01 -1.17 -12.05
CA PHE A 237 -9.16 -0.17 -11.00
C PHE A 237 -8.70 1.22 -11.46
N LEU A 238 -7.47 1.36 -11.96
CA LEU A 238 -6.97 2.58 -12.58
C LEU A 238 -6.93 2.41 -14.11
N SER A 239 -7.78 3.14 -14.84
CA SER A 239 -7.80 3.08 -16.30
C SER A 239 -6.55 3.72 -16.91
N ALA A 240 -6.19 3.29 -18.12
CA ALA A 240 -5.07 3.88 -18.86
C ALA A 240 -5.31 5.36 -19.19
N ASP A 241 -6.57 5.75 -19.44
CA ASP A 241 -6.95 7.13 -19.76
C ASP A 241 -6.77 8.05 -18.55
N VAL A 242 -7.26 7.66 -17.38
CA VAL A 242 -7.06 8.43 -16.14
C VAL A 242 -5.58 8.55 -15.80
N ALA A 243 -4.80 7.48 -15.96
CA ALA A 243 -3.36 7.54 -15.74
C ALA A 243 -2.65 8.48 -16.74
N ALA A 244 -3.10 8.53 -18.00
CA ALA A 244 -2.61 9.49 -18.99
C ALA A 244 -3.01 10.94 -18.64
N GLU A 245 -4.23 11.16 -18.17
CA GLU A 245 -4.67 12.47 -17.70
C GLU A 245 -3.83 12.95 -16.50
N MET A 246 -3.50 12.06 -15.55
CA MET A 246 -2.63 12.40 -14.40
C MET A 246 -1.25 12.89 -14.87
N THR A 247 -0.60 12.19 -15.81
CA THR A 247 0.71 12.58 -16.32
C THR A 247 0.67 13.84 -17.20
N ALA A 248 -0.41 14.04 -17.92
CA ALA A 248 -0.63 15.27 -18.68
C ALA A 248 -0.87 16.49 -17.77
N ALA A 249 -1.55 16.27 -16.64
CA ALA A 249 -1.87 17.32 -15.67
C ALA A 249 -0.68 17.71 -14.79
N ASN A 250 0.26 16.79 -14.55
CA ASN A 250 1.45 17.03 -13.73
C ASN A 250 2.69 16.32 -14.31
N ALA A 251 3.59 17.09 -14.91
CA ALA A 251 4.83 16.60 -15.51
C ALA A 251 5.82 15.97 -14.50
N GLY A 252 5.62 16.18 -13.20
CA GLY A 252 6.39 15.53 -12.14
C GLY A 252 6.01 14.06 -11.91
N ILE A 253 4.99 13.55 -12.63
CA ILE A 253 4.53 12.15 -12.53
C ILE A 253 5.10 11.35 -13.71
N GLU A 254 6.02 10.44 -13.41
CA GLU A 254 6.47 9.41 -14.36
C GLU A 254 5.54 8.21 -14.27
N ARG A 255 5.04 7.71 -15.41
CA ARG A 255 4.16 6.53 -15.46
C ARG A 255 4.88 5.35 -16.07
N ILE A 256 4.72 4.19 -15.43
CA ILE A 256 5.17 2.89 -15.95
C ILE A 256 3.99 1.92 -15.85
N ASP A 257 3.56 1.36 -16.99
CA ASP A 257 2.56 0.29 -17.04
C ASP A 257 3.28 -1.06 -17.01
N ILE A 258 2.90 -1.91 -16.04
CA ILE A 258 3.48 -3.24 -15.88
C ILE A 258 2.57 -4.26 -16.58
N HIS A 259 3.05 -4.77 -17.71
CA HIS A 259 2.32 -5.75 -18.52
C HIS A 259 2.02 -7.02 -17.72
N GLY A 260 0.83 -7.59 -17.91
CA GLY A 260 0.36 -8.81 -17.23
C GLY A 260 0.02 -8.62 -15.75
N ALA A 261 0.09 -7.39 -15.23
CA ALA A 261 -0.33 -7.09 -13.87
C ALA A 261 -1.75 -6.53 -13.84
N THR A 262 -2.54 -6.96 -12.86
CA THR A 262 -3.84 -6.39 -12.52
C THR A 262 -3.66 -5.22 -11.52
N HIS A 263 -4.69 -4.92 -10.72
CA HIS A 263 -4.63 -3.94 -9.62
C HIS A 263 -3.53 -4.22 -8.57
N TYR A 264 -3.03 -5.45 -8.48
CA TYR A 264 -2.06 -5.90 -7.47
C TYR A 264 -0.68 -6.10 -8.09
N VAL A 265 -0.06 -5.00 -8.54
CA VAL A 265 1.12 -5.04 -9.42
C VAL A 265 2.32 -5.74 -8.78
N HIS A 266 2.59 -5.44 -7.48
CA HIS A 266 3.71 -6.04 -6.75
C HIS A 266 3.53 -7.55 -6.49
N ASP A 267 2.28 -8.03 -6.38
CA ASP A 267 1.95 -9.45 -6.20
C ASP A 267 1.96 -10.23 -7.54
N ASP A 268 1.40 -9.61 -8.60
CA ASP A 268 1.21 -10.27 -9.89
C ASP A 268 2.52 -10.32 -10.70
N GLN A 269 3.32 -9.25 -10.65
CA GLN A 269 4.55 -9.10 -11.43
C GLN A 269 5.71 -8.56 -10.58
N PRO A 270 6.11 -9.26 -9.49
CA PRO A 270 7.08 -8.75 -8.51
C PRO A 270 8.41 -8.36 -9.12
N ALA A 271 8.94 -9.13 -10.07
CA ALA A 271 10.22 -8.83 -10.69
C ALA A 271 10.19 -7.55 -11.55
N ALA A 272 9.09 -7.29 -12.25
CA ALA A 272 8.93 -6.08 -13.06
C ALA A 272 8.69 -4.85 -12.17
N PHE A 273 7.84 -4.99 -11.14
CA PHE A 273 7.60 -3.96 -10.14
C PHE A 273 8.91 -3.54 -9.45
N ASN A 274 9.67 -4.50 -8.93
CA ASN A 274 10.92 -4.27 -8.22
C ASN A 274 11.96 -3.57 -9.11
N ARG A 275 12.10 -3.98 -10.37
CA ARG A 275 13.01 -3.30 -11.31
C ARG A 275 12.60 -1.87 -11.58
N ALA A 276 11.31 -1.61 -11.83
CA ALA A 276 10.80 -0.27 -12.10
C ALA A 276 11.01 0.65 -10.89
N LEU A 277 10.61 0.20 -9.69
CA LEU A 277 10.78 0.95 -8.46
C LEU A 277 12.26 1.21 -8.17
N ARG A 278 13.12 0.19 -8.25
CA ARG A 278 14.56 0.32 -8.00
C ARG A 278 15.22 1.32 -8.96
N THR A 279 14.94 1.20 -10.25
CA THR A 279 15.49 2.11 -11.26
C THR A 279 15.09 3.56 -11.00
N TRP A 280 13.87 3.78 -10.57
CA TRP A 280 13.39 5.12 -10.22
C TRP A 280 14.03 5.65 -8.93
N LEU A 281 14.15 4.83 -7.89
CA LEU A 281 14.84 5.18 -6.64
C LEU A 281 16.30 5.54 -6.88
N ASP A 282 17.02 4.76 -7.70
CA ASP A 282 18.43 5.01 -8.02
C ASP A 282 18.62 6.36 -8.75
N ARG A 283 17.64 6.82 -9.52
CA ARG A 283 17.64 8.15 -10.14
C ARG A 283 17.37 9.28 -9.14
N LEU A 284 16.49 9.07 -8.16
CA LEU A 284 16.25 10.05 -7.10
C LEU A 284 17.50 10.34 -6.26
N ASP A 285 18.36 9.33 -6.08
CA ASP A 285 19.62 9.45 -5.33
C ASP A 285 20.73 10.10 -6.17
N ASP A 286 20.57 10.22 -7.48
CA ASP A 286 21.56 10.88 -8.35
C ASP A 286 21.43 12.41 -8.22
N PRO A 287 22.47 13.10 -7.68
CA PRO A 287 22.43 14.55 -7.51
C PRO A 287 22.34 15.33 -8.82
N THR A 288 22.59 14.69 -9.96
CA THR A 288 22.49 15.28 -11.31
C THR A 288 21.07 15.14 -11.90
N TRP A 289 20.24 14.25 -11.34
CA TRP A 289 18.90 14.04 -11.82
C TRP A 289 17.96 15.17 -11.34
N ARG A 290 17.31 15.83 -12.28
CA ARG A 290 16.28 16.83 -12.03
C ARG A 290 15.01 16.42 -12.78
N VAL A 291 13.86 16.47 -12.10
CA VAL A 291 12.56 16.27 -12.71
C VAL A 291 12.30 17.41 -13.69
N GLY A 292 12.19 17.07 -14.97
CA GLY A 292 11.72 17.93 -16.03
C GLY A 292 12.37 19.32 -16.11
N GLY A 293 13.35 19.45 -17.01
CA GLY A 293 13.69 20.78 -17.54
C GLY A 293 12.61 21.21 -18.52
#